data_660cc06c00a4f6b9d33f7b3a1ba3c863
#
_entry.id   660cc06c00a4f6b9d33f7b3a1ba3c863
#
_cell.length_a   1.000
_cell.length_b   1.000
_cell.length_c   1.000
_cell.angle_alpha   90.00
_cell.angle_beta   90.00
_cell.angle_gamma   90.00
#
_symmetry.space_group_name_H-M   'P 1'
#
loop_
_entity.id
_entity.type
_entity.pdbx_description
1 polymer ?
#
loop_
_entity_poly.entity_id
_entity_poly.type
_entity_poly.pdbx_seq_one_letter_code
_entity_poly.pdbx_strand_id
1 'polypeptide(L)'
;MNRREFVGTSLSAAGLARSTFVEPPAPYPPGPSPRQLAWHELEFYGFLHFTLNTFTNREWGDGDESPALFNPTAFDADQIVGAAKDGGMKGLILTCKHHDGFCLWPSRYTEHSVKNSPFKRDVVKEISAACARQGVRFGIYLSPWDRNHKDYGTPEYLVYYRNQLRELLTEYGPVFEIFFDGANGGDGYYGGAYERREIDNRTYYDWPNTWQLVRELQPNTVLFSDGGPDVRWVGNERGIAGETCWATQNSADFAPGRADVERLNRGDRPGTNWVPAECDVSIRPGWFYHKHEDDQVKTPRQLVDLYYSSVGRGASFLLNLPPDRRGRIHENDARTLREFRGIIEATFATNLASGARVSASNSRGNGRDRRFVPANVLDGSRLTYWATDDDAKTPSLVLDLGQPTTFNVVRIREYLPLGQRVESIKVDMWGDGGWTEFAGATSIGNCRLIRGPRVRTSRVRLRVTQAPVCPAISEVGLFAEPA
;
A
#
# COMPACT_ATOMS: atom_id res chain seq x y z
N MET A 1 56.03 44.28 -59.74
CA MET A 1 55.26 43.18 -60.34
C MET A 1 55.04 42.13 -59.29
N ASN A 2 53.89 42.16 -58.64
CA ASN A 2 53.57 41.25 -57.50
C ASN A 2 52.43 40.29 -57.90
N ARG A 3 52.70 39.03 -57.92
CA ARG A 3 51.69 37.96 -58.04
C ARG A 3 51.15 37.67 -56.66
N ARG A 4 49.85 37.81 -56.44
CA ARG A 4 49.11 37.34 -55.31
C ARG A 4 48.70 35.89 -55.55
N GLU A 5 49.15 35.00 -54.72
CA GLU A 5 48.64 33.64 -54.61
C GLU A 5 47.33 33.62 -53.83
N PHE A 6 46.31 32.99 -54.42
CA PHE A 6 45.00 32.77 -53.77
C PHE A 6 45.06 31.40 -53.13
N VAL A 7 45.08 31.36 -51.76
CA VAL A 7 44.95 30.14 -51.01
C VAL A 7 43.44 29.90 -50.77
N GLY A 8 42.92 28.91 -51.46
CA GLY A 8 41.55 28.45 -51.30
C GLY A 8 41.42 27.61 -49.95
N THR A 9 40.72 28.15 -48.99
CA THR A 9 40.39 27.42 -47.74
C THR A 9 39.14 26.59 -47.98
N SER A 10 39.32 25.28 -48.07
CA SER A 10 38.21 24.31 -48.08
C SER A 10 37.57 24.28 -46.69
N LEU A 11 36.37 24.82 -46.52
CA LEU A 11 35.54 24.61 -45.36
C LEU A 11 34.99 23.17 -45.39
N SER A 12 35.56 22.30 -44.57
CA SER A 12 34.97 21.02 -44.24
C SER A 12 33.73 21.27 -43.41
N ALA A 13 32.55 21.02 -43.95
CA ALA A 13 31.30 20.97 -43.18
C ALA A 13 31.35 19.76 -42.27
N ALA A 14 31.77 19.98 -41.03
CA ALA A 14 31.55 19.01 -39.96
C ALA A 14 30.05 18.89 -39.71
N GLY A 15 29.47 17.80 -40.20
CA GLY A 15 28.09 17.45 -39.92
C GLY A 15 27.92 17.26 -38.42
N LEU A 16 27.34 18.25 -37.77
CA LEU A 16 26.80 18.10 -36.41
C LEU A 16 25.76 16.97 -36.46
N ALA A 17 26.14 15.79 -35.99
CA ALA A 17 25.19 14.73 -35.68
C ALA A 17 24.21 15.31 -34.66
N ARG A 18 23.03 15.71 -35.11
CA ARG A 18 21.91 16.02 -34.23
C ARG A 18 21.65 14.75 -33.43
N SER A 19 22.05 14.72 -32.17
CA SER A 19 21.55 13.78 -31.19
C SER A 19 20.02 13.95 -31.20
N THR A 20 19.33 13.03 -31.86
CA THR A 20 17.87 13.02 -31.83
C THR A 20 17.47 12.66 -30.43
N PHE A 21 17.21 13.67 -29.60
CA PHE A 21 16.67 13.49 -28.26
C PHE A 21 15.34 12.78 -28.40
N VAL A 22 15.21 11.62 -27.73
CA VAL A 22 13.96 10.86 -27.70
C VAL A 22 13.14 11.36 -26.52
N GLU A 23 11.99 11.99 -26.81
CA GLU A 23 11.09 12.45 -25.75
C GLU A 23 10.56 11.26 -24.93
N PRO A 24 10.55 11.33 -23.57
CA PRO A 24 9.91 10.31 -22.76
C PRO A 24 8.41 10.25 -23.03
N PRO A 25 7.72 9.13 -22.69
CA PRO A 25 6.27 9.08 -22.75
C PRO A 25 5.66 10.19 -21.88
N ALA A 26 4.64 10.87 -22.38
CA ALA A 26 3.90 11.84 -21.60
C ALA A 26 3.20 11.16 -20.39
N PRO A 27 3.13 11.79 -19.22
CA PRO A 27 2.32 11.28 -18.12
C PRO A 27 0.86 11.04 -18.54
N TYR A 28 0.26 9.98 -18.05
CA TYR A 28 -1.15 9.67 -18.25
C TYR A 28 -1.91 9.92 -16.93
N PRO A 29 -2.52 11.09 -16.76
CA PRO A 29 -3.16 11.49 -15.52
C PRO A 29 -4.44 10.70 -15.23
N PRO A 30 -4.82 10.60 -13.91
CA PRO A 30 -4.05 11.07 -12.78
C PRO A 30 -2.86 10.17 -12.48
N GLY A 31 -1.77 10.75 -11.93
CA GLY A 31 -0.60 10.04 -11.45
C GLY A 31 -0.38 10.21 -9.95
N PRO A 32 0.48 9.38 -9.33
CA PRO A 32 0.77 9.44 -7.91
C PRO A 32 1.60 10.67 -7.53
N SER A 33 1.32 11.23 -6.36
CA SER A 33 2.19 12.19 -5.70
C SER A 33 3.45 11.51 -5.14
N PRO A 34 4.52 12.27 -4.80
CA PRO A 34 5.73 11.68 -4.20
C PRO A 34 5.46 10.86 -2.93
N ARG A 35 4.54 11.29 -2.04
CA ARG A 35 4.18 10.55 -0.84
C ARG A 35 3.46 9.23 -1.16
N GLN A 36 2.61 9.22 -2.19
CA GLN A 36 1.93 8.00 -2.64
C GLN A 36 2.91 7.03 -3.31
N LEU A 37 3.92 7.53 -4.06
CA LEU A 37 5.00 6.67 -4.56
C LEU A 37 5.78 6.02 -3.41
N ALA A 38 6.14 6.80 -2.38
CA ALA A 38 6.82 6.27 -1.20
C ALA A 38 5.96 5.26 -0.41
N TRP A 39 4.65 5.44 -0.41
CA TRP A 39 3.69 4.50 0.18
C TRP A 39 3.59 3.20 -0.64
N HIS A 40 3.54 3.28 -1.96
CA HIS A 40 3.54 2.11 -2.83
C HIS A 40 4.76 1.18 -2.63
N GLU A 41 5.90 1.74 -2.19
CA GLU A 41 7.10 0.93 -1.89
C GLU A 41 6.95 0.06 -0.62
N LEU A 42 5.98 0.36 0.24
CA LEU A 42 5.73 -0.44 1.43
C LEU A 42 5.13 -1.80 1.06
N GLU A 43 4.10 -1.83 0.24
CA GLU A 43 3.33 -3.00 -0.20
C GLU A 43 2.68 -3.79 0.95
N PHE A 44 3.45 -4.12 2.01
CA PHE A 44 3.01 -4.89 3.16
C PHE A 44 3.42 -4.21 4.47
N TYR A 45 2.45 -3.94 5.33
CA TYR A 45 2.63 -3.32 6.64
C TYR A 45 1.52 -3.76 7.60
N GLY A 46 1.68 -3.43 8.87
CA GLY A 46 0.84 -3.97 9.93
C GLY A 46 -0.08 -2.94 10.58
N PHE A 47 -1.12 -3.45 11.22
CA PHE A 47 -2.04 -2.74 12.08
C PHE A 47 -1.96 -3.29 13.50
N LEU A 48 -2.08 -2.45 14.50
CA LEU A 48 -2.07 -2.85 15.91
C LEU A 48 -3.35 -2.36 16.58
N HIS A 49 -4.33 -3.23 16.76
CA HIS A 49 -5.52 -2.95 17.58
C HIS A 49 -5.25 -3.31 19.03
N PHE A 50 -5.05 -2.31 19.87
CA PHE A 50 -4.68 -2.46 21.26
C PHE A 50 -5.24 -1.31 22.09
N THR A 51 -6.40 -1.48 22.74
CA THR A 51 -7.03 -0.49 23.63
C THR A 51 -7.69 -1.21 24.82
N LEU A 52 -8.63 -0.57 25.50
CA LEU A 52 -9.48 -1.19 26.52
C LEU A 52 -10.21 -2.43 25.99
N ASN A 53 -10.53 -2.48 24.70
CA ASN A 53 -11.22 -3.61 24.07
C ASN A 53 -10.45 -4.94 24.22
N THR A 54 -9.12 -4.92 24.21
CA THR A 54 -8.28 -6.09 24.52
C THR A 54 -8.56 -6.64 25.92
N PHE A 55 -8.88 -5.79 26.89
CA PHE A 55 -9.08 -6.16 28.29
C PHE A 55 -10.54 -6.49 28.62
N THR A 56 -11.49 -5.92 27.88
CA THR A 56 -12.93 -6.16 28.03
C THR A 56 -13.43 -7.32 27.17
N ASN A 57 -12.62 -7.85 26.26
CA ASN A 57 -12.98 -8.89 25.30
C ASN A 57 -14.12 -8.46 24.37
N ARG A 58 -14.02 -7.22 23.87
CA ARG A 58 -14.99 -6.61 22.93
C ARG A 58 -14.28 -6.11 21.68
N GLU A 59 -15.00 -6.06 20.58
CA GLU A 59 -14.53 -5.40 19.34
C GLU A 59 -14.78 -3.88 19.43
N TRP A 60 -15.92 -3.47 19.97
CA TRP A 60 -16.27 -2.07 20.21
C TRP A 60 -16.67 -1.87 21.66
N GLY A 61 -15.92 -1.05 22.38
CA GLY A 61 -16.29 -0.60 23.72
C GLY A 61 -17.41 0.43 23.67
N ASP A 62 -18.14 0.59 24.75
CA ASP A 62 -19.27 1.52 24.85
C ASP A 62 -18.83 2.96 25.16
N GLY A 63 -17.55 3.15 25.57
CA GLY A 63 -16.97 4.42 25.94
C GLY A 63 -17.07 4.76 27.43
N ASP A 64 -17.66 3.87 28.25
CA ASP A 64 -17.76 4.03 29.70
C ASP A 64 -16.76 3.14 30.46
N GLU A 65 -15.94 2.38 29.73
CA GLU A 65 -14.95 1.49 30.33
C GLU A 65 -13.94 2.26 31.18
N SER A 66 -13.71 1.79 32.38
CA SER A 66 -12.73 2.43 33.28
C SER A 66 -11.31 2.31 32.72
N PRO A 67 -10.52 3.40 32.67
CA PRO A 67 -9.08 3.35 32.36
C PRO A 67 -8.30 2.36 33.24
N ALA A 68 -8.80 2.04 34.41
CA ALA A 68 -8.19 1.07 35.32
C ALA A 68 -8.12 -0.36 34.78
N LEU A 69 -8.89 -0.68 33.73
CA LEU A 69 -8.86 -1.99 33.07
C LEU A 69 -7.62 -2.13 32.18
N PHE A 70 -7.04 -1.03 31.68
CA PHE A 70 -5.85 -1.06 30.83
C PHE A 70 -4.60 -1.32 31.66
N ASN A 71 -4.21 -2.59 31.77
CA ASN A 71 -3.06 -3.01 32.59
C ASN A 71 -2.28 -4.17 31.94
N PRO A 72 -1.58 -3.92 30.83
CA PRO A 72 -0.72 -4.93 30.21
C PRO A 72 0.43 -5.32 31.16
N THR A 73 0.55 -6.63 31.45
CA THR A 73 1.45 -7.15 32.50
C THR A 73 2.92 -7.29 32.08
N ALA A 74 3.19 -7.31 30.76
CA ALA A 74 4.52 -7.53 30.21
C ALA A 74 4.71 -6.78 28.88
N PHE A 75 4.21 -5.54 28.81
CA PHE A 75 4.26 -4.72 27.60
C PHE A 75 5.70 -4.54 27.09
N ASP A 76 5.89 -4.89 25.83
CA ASP A 76 7.20 -4.90 25.19
C ASP A 76 7.08 -4.40 23.74
N ALA A 77 7.33 -3.10 23.55
CA ALA A 77 7.24 -2.45 22.25
C ALA A 77 8.26 -3.01 21.23
N ASP A 78 9.45 -3.41 21.70
CA ASP A 78 10.47 -3.99 20.81
C ASP A 78 10.06 -5.38 20.33
N GLN A 79 9.40 -6.18 21.15
CA GLN A 79 8.85 -7.48 20.73
C GLN A 79 7.72 -7.30 19.71
N ILE A 80 6.80 -6.33 19.93
CA ILE A 80 5.69 -6.06 19.03
C ILE A 80 6.22 -5.67 17.64
N VAL A 81 7.11 -4.67 17.60
CA VAL A 81 7.71 -4.19 16.33
C VAL A 81 8.60 -5.25 15.71
N GLY A 82 9.36 -6.00 16.53
CA GLY A 82 10.20 -7.10 16.07
C GLY A 82 9.40 -8.21 15.40
N ALA A 83 8.28 -8.62 15.97
CA ALA A 83 7.40 -9.64 15.38
C ALA A 83 6.85 -9.22 14.02
N ALA A 84 6.44 -7.95 13.88
CA ALA A 84 5.98 -7.40 12.61
C ALA A 84 7.11 -7.34 11.57
N LYS A 85 8.29 -6.87 11.95
CA LYS A 85 9.50 -6.84 11.11
C LYS A 85 9.93 -8.25 10.67
N ASP A 86 9.90 -9.21 11.59
CA ASP A 86 10.19 -10.61 11.29
C ASP A 86 9.16 -11.21 10.31
N GLY A 87 7.94 -10.70 10.30
CA GLY A 87 6.92 -11.00 9.30
C GLY A 87 7.13 -10.33 7.94
N GLY A 88 8.09 -9.42 7.82
CA GLY A 88 8.39 -8.67 6.59
C GLY A 88 7.63 -7.35 6.45
N MET A 89 6.95 -6.88 7.49
CA MET A 89 6.25 -5.60 7.50
C MET A 89 7.21 -4.43 7.48
N LYS A 90 6.93 -3.43 6.65
CA LYS A 90 7.76 -2.23 6.49
C LYS A 90 7.24 -1.03 7.28
N GLY A 91 6.03 -1.12 7.80
CA GLY A 91 5.38 -0.10 8.63
C GLY A 91 4.41 -0.73 9.61
N LEU A 92 4.03 0.03 10.64
CA LEU A 92 3.01 -0.33 11.62
C LEU A 92 2.12 0.87 11.92
N ILE A 93 0.82 0.70 11.84
CA ILE A 93 -0.21 1.67 12.23
C ILE A 93 -0.75 1.27 13.61
N LEU A 94 -0.64 2.15 14.59
CA LEU A 94 -1.17 1.92 15.94
C LEU A 94 -2.53 2.58 16.12
N THR A 95 -3.51 1.86 16.65
CA THR A 95 -4.78 2.46 17.12
C THR A 95 -4.53 3.33 18.33
N CYS A 96 -4.05 4.56 18.16
CA CYS A 96 -3.78 5.48 19.26
C CYS A 96 -5.03 5.78 20.08
N LYS A 97 -6.19 5.86 19.43
CA LYS A 97 -7.52 5.94 20.04
C LYS A 97 -8.52 5.20 19.14
N HIS A 98 -9.22 4.21 19.64
CA HIS A 98 -10.34 3.54 18.97
C HIS A 98 -11.69 4.20 19.32
N HIS A 99 -12.82 3.62 18.89
CA HIS A 99 -14.16 4.16 19.12
C HIS A 99 -14.56 4.27 20.60
N ASP A 100 -13.91 3.51 21.50
CA ASP A 100 -14.07 3.61 22.94
C ASP A 100 -13.55 4.94 23.54
N GLY A 101 -12.85 5.74 22.72
CA GLY A 101 -12.30 7.04 23.12
C GLY A 101 -11.06 6.97 24.00
N PHE A 102 -10.56 5.75 24.35
CA PHE A 102 -9.40 5.60 25.21
C PHE A 102 -8.09 5.91 24.47
N CYS A 103 -7.34 6.87 25.01
CA CYS A 103 -6.07 7.32 24.42
C CYS A 103 -4.88 6.50 24.96
N LEU A 104 -4.10 5.91 24.07
CA LEU A 104 -2.87 5.18 24.40
C LEU A 104 -1.68 6.09 24.73
N TRP A 105 -1.87 7.41 24.77
CA TRP A 105 -0.91 8.42 25.20
C TRP A 105 -1.54 9.29 26.27
N PRO A 106 -0.74 10.00 27.11
CA PRO A 106 -1.26 10.86 28.17
C PRO A 106 -1.79 12.19 27.61
N SER A 107 -2.83 12.12 26.77
CA SER A 107 -3.44 13.30 26.13
C SER A 107 -3.78 14.40 27.15
N ARG A 108 -3.52 15.65 26.79
CA ARG A 108 -3.88 16.82 27.61
C ARG A 108 -5.37 17.15 27.57
N TYR A 109 -6.11 16.52 26.64
CA TYR A 109 -7.49 16.90 26.34
C TYR A 109 -8.54 15.95 26.90
N THR A 110 -8.11 14.81 27.48
CA THR A 110 -9.02 13.85 28.10
C THR A 110 -8.40 13.15 29.30
N GLU A 111 -9.22 12.78 30.27
CA GLU A 111 -8.84 11.90 31.36
C GLU A 111 -8.99 10.42 30.99
N HIS A 112 -9.69 10.10 29.89
CA HIS A 112 -9.89 8.74 29.41
C HIS A 112 -8.66 8.28 28.60
N SER A 113 -7.56 8.00 29.33
CA SER A 113 -6.26 7.69 28.73
C SER A 113 -5.37 6.88 29.68
N VAL A 114 -4.24 6.41 29.15
CA VAL A 114 -3.21 5.66 29.90
C VAL A 114 -2.73 6.37 31.15
N LYS A 115 -2.79 7.72 31.23
CA LYS A 115 -2.38 8.46 32.44
C LYS A 115 -3.18 8.09 33.68
N ASN A 116 -4.42 7.66 33.51
CA ASN A 116 -5.32 7.22 34.57
C ASN A 116 -5.46 5.70 34.68
N SER A 117 -4.69 4.95 33.90
CA SER A 117 -4.59 3.49 34.03
C SER A 117 -3.54 3.10 35.10
N PRO A 118 -3.58 1.87 35.64
CA PRO A 118 -2.49 1.35 36.47
C PRO A 118 -1.16 1.28 35.73
N PHE A 119 -1.19 1.15 34.41
CA PHE A 119 -0.03 1.01 33.54
C PHE A 119 0.80 2.31 33.42
N LYS A 120 0.16 3.46 33.30
CA LYS A 120 0.75 4.82 33.30
C LYS A 120 1.90 5.07 32.31
N ARG A 121 2.12 4.21 31.33
CA ARG A 121 3.16 4.37 30.30
C ARG A 121 2.54 4.88 29.01
N ASP A 122 3.30 5.62 28.24
CA ASP A 122 2.91 6.15 26.93
C ASP A 122 3.19 5.10 25.85
N VAL A 123 2.15 4.34 25.46
CA VAL A 123 2.25 3.27 24.46
C VAL A 123 2.64 3.83 23.10
N VAL A 124 2.09 4.99 22.71
CA VAL A 124 2.38 5.63 21.44
C VAL A 124 3.87 5.98 21.33
N LYS A 125 4.42 6.57 22.39
CA LYS A 125 5.85 6.91 22.46
C LYS A 125 6.74 5.68 22.38
N GLU A 126 6.39 4.63 23.08
CA GLU A 126 7.21 3.41 23.11
C GLU A 126 7.19 2.66 21.77
N ILE A 127 6.01 2.53 21.13
CA ILE A 127 5.90 1.89 19.81
C ILE A 127 6.59 2.74 18.74
N SER A 128 6.38 4.08 18.70
CA SER A 128 7.04 4.94 17.72
C SER A 128 8.57 4.90 17.86
N ALA A 129 9.08 4.91 19.10
CA ALA A 129 10.52 4.78 19.36
C ALA A 129 11.07 3.39 18.95
N ALA A 130 10.34 2.31 19.19
CA ALA A 130 10.72 0.97 18.76
C ALA A 130 10.71 0.86 17.22
N CYS A 131 9.73 1.44 16.55
CA CYS A 131 9.69 1.54 15.09
C CYS A 131 10.94 2.25 14.55
N ALA A 132 11.30 3.39 15.12
CA ALA A 132 12.49 4.14 14.72
C ALA A 132 13.79 3.33 14.91
N ARG A 133 13.95 2.65 16.08
CA ARG A 133 15.12 1.80 16.34
C ARG A 133 15.24 0.63 15.38
N GLN A 134 14.14 0.04 14.98
CA GLN A 134 14.13 -1.18 14.16
C GLN A 134 14.01 -0.91 12.65
N GLY A 135 13.87 0.37 12.24
CA GLY A 135 13.72 0.76 10.84
C GLY A 135 12.36 0.39 10.25
N VAL A 136 11.33 0.31 11.07
CA VAL A 136 9.92 0.15 10.68
C VAL A 136 9.26 1.54 10.67
N ARG A 137 8.46 1.86 9.65
CA ARG A 137 7.77 3.16 9.61
C ARG A 137 6.60 3.16 10.60
N PHE A 138 6.39 4.27 11.28
CA PHE A 138 5.32 4.45 12.24
C PHE A 138 4.12 5.16 11.61
N GLY A 139 2.92 4.62 11.77
CA GLY A 139 1.64 5.20 11.40
C GLY A 139 0.69 5.26 12.59
N ILE A 140 -0.35 6.07 12.48
CA ILE A 140 -1.35 6.26 13.53
C ILE A 140 -2.76 6.03 13.00
N TYR A 141 -3.61 5.50 13.85
CA TYR A 141 -5.05 5.51 13.69
C TYR A 141 -5.63 6.36 14.82
N LEU A 142 -6.45 7.33 14.48
CA LEU A 142 -7.19 8.16 15.42
C LEU A 142 -8.66 8.12 15.02
N SER A 143 -9.47 7.33 15.76
CA SER A 143 -10.89 7.22 15.49
C SER A 143 -11.58 8.58 15.46
N PRO A 144 -12.27 8.92 14.38
CA PRO A 144 -13.11 10.13 14.35
C PRO A 144 -14.33 9.99 15.25
N TRP A 145 -14.88 8.77 15.35
CA TRP A 145 -15.96 8.46 16.28
C TRP A 145 -15.41 8.24 17.68
N ASP A 146 -16.01 8.89 18.68
CA ASP A 146 -15.59 8.82 20.08
C ASP A 146 -16.83 8.63 20.96
N ARG A 147 -17.01 7.41 21.42
CA ARG A 147 -18.16 7.02 22.23
C ARG A 147 -18.06 7.49 23.70
N ASN A 148 -16.87 7.91 24.13
CA ASN A 148 -16.65 8.47 25.46
C ASN A 148 -16.97 9.96 25.53
N HIS A 149 -16.60 10.76 24.50
CA HIS A 149 -16.58 12.20 24.60
C HIS A 149 -17.98 12.82 24.60
N LYS A 150 -18.27 13.63 25.63
CA LYS A 150 -19.59 14.28 25.82
C LYS A 150 -20.03 15.19 24.69
N ASP A 151 -19.08 15.80 23.97
CA ASP A 151 -19.37 16.76 22.89
C ASP A 151 -19.34 16.12 21.50
N TYR A 152 -19.23 14.76 21.38
CA TYR A 152 -19.30 14.13 20.07
C TYR A 152 -20.61 14.50 19.35
N GLY A 153 -20.51 14.87 18.09
CA GLY A 153 -21.64 15.34 17.29
C GLY A 153 -21.80 16.88 17.28
N THR A 154 -20.99 17.63 18.05
CA THR A 154 -21.00 19.10 18.07
C THR A 154 -19.71 19.70 17.49
N PRO A 155 -19.66 21.00 17.15
CA PRO A 155 -18.45 21.66 16.68
C PRO A 155 -17.27 21.64 17.68
N GLU A 156 -17.58 21.66 18.99
CA GLU A 156 -16.57 21.62 20.05
C GLU A 156 -15.75 20.33 20.03
N TYR A 157 -16.37 19.22 19.64
CA TYR A 157 -15.66 17.97 19.46
C TYR A 157 -14.59 18.05 18.38
N LEU A 158 -14.80 18.78 17.31
CA LEU A 158 -13.81 18.93 16.24
C LEU A 158 -12.54 19.65 16.73
N VAL A 159 -12.71 20.62 17.64
CA VAL A 159 -11.57 21.28 18.29
C VAL A 159 -10.77 20.29 19.13
N TYR A 160 -11.47 19.49 19.94
CA TYR A 160 -10.88 18.41 20.75
C TYR A 160 -10.14 17.39 19.86
N TYR A 161 -10.78 16.89 18.81
CA TYR A 161 -10.23 15.90 17.89
C TYR A 161 -8.97 16.40 17.18
N ARG A 162 -8.99 17.62 16.66
CA ARG A 162 -7.85 18.26 16.00
C ARG A 162 -6.70 18.56 16.97
N ASN A 163 -6.99 18.85 18.21
CA ASN A 163 -5.97 19.02 19.24
C ASN A 163 -5.25 17.70 19.55
N GLN A 164 -5.98 16.59 19.66
CA GLN A 164 -5.40 15.26 19.79
C GLN A 164 -4.56 14.87 18.57
N LEU A 165 -5.07 15.15 17.37
CA LEU A 165 -4.33 14.92 16.14
C LEU A 165 -3.02 15.72 16.11
N ARG A 166 -3.03 16.98 16.59
CA ARG A 166 -1.85 17.81 16.72
C ARG A 166 -0.83 17.24 17.70
N GLU A 167 -1.25 16.72 18.86
CA GLU A 167 -0.35 16.03 19.79
C GLU A 167 0.37 14.88 19.08
N LEU A 168 -0.38 14.01 18.41
CA LEU A 168 0.17 12.83 17.73
C LEU A 168 1.14 13.19 16.60
N LEU A 169 0.89 14.27 15.86
CA LEU A 169 1.72 14.69 14.73
C LEU A 169 2.97 15.48 15.13
N THR A 170 3.04 15.99 16.36
CA THR A 170 4.17 16.86 16.77
C THR A 170 5.09 16.22 17.82
N GLU A 171 4.62 15.18 18.53
CA GLU A 171 5.34 14.66 19.70
C GLU A 171 5.95 13.25 19.48
N TYR A 172 5.55 12.52 18.42
CA TYR A 172 5.89 11.10 18.23
C TYR A 172 6.73 10.80 16.99
N GLY A 173 7.30 11.82 16.37
CA GLY A 173 8.16 11.68 15.20
C GLY A 173 7.41 11.57 13.86
N PRO A 174 8.10 11.12 12.81
CA PRO A 174 7.50 11.03 11.47
C PRO A 174 6.42 9.96 11.40
N VAL A 175 5.27 10.32 10.82
CA VAL A 175 4.14 9.42 10.58
C VAL A 175 4.04 9.17 9.08
N PHE A 176 4.06 7.89 8.66
CA PHE A 176 3.94 7.57 7.23
C PHE A 176 2.51 7.61 6.74
N GLU A 177 1.56 7.26 7.62
CA GLU A 177 0.14 7.19 7.31
C GLU A 177 -0.73 7.51 8.53
N ILE A 178 -1.83 8.23 8.29
CA ILE A 178 -2.93 8.38 9.24
C ILE A 178 -4.13 7.66 8.70
N PHE A 179 -4.67 6.75 9.50
CA PHE A 179 -5.87 6.00 9.22
C PHE A 179 -7.07 6.69 9.88
N PHE A 180 -7.97 7.25 9.07
CA PHE A 180 -9.26 7.80 9.49
C PHE A 180 -10.36 6.79 9.17
N ASP A 181 -10.83 6.09 10.21
CA ASP A 181 -11.88 5.09 10.09
C ASP A 181 -13.21 5.72 9.64
N GLY A 182 -13.93 5.02 8.78
CA GLY A 182 -15.24 5.43 8.30
C GLY A 182 -16.39 5.20 9.28
N ALA A 183 -16.19 4.42 10.37
CA ALA A 183 -17.20 4.23 11.40
C ALA A 183 -17.49 5.54 12.12
N ASN A 184 -18.77 5.92 12.17
CA ASN A 184 -19.17 7.20 12.73
C ASN A 184 -20.64 7.18 13.16
N GLY A 185 -20.88 7.73 14.37
CA GLY A 185 -22.23 7.80 14.93
C GLY A 185 -22.77 6.45 15.40
N GLY A 186 -23.65 6.49 16.35
CA GLY A 186 -24.28 5.34 16.95
C GLY A 186 -24.48 5.51 18.47
N ASP A 187 -24.73 4.39 19.14
CA ASP A 187 -24.90 4.37 20.59
C ASP A 187 -23.55 4.58 21.28
N GLY A 188 -23.54 5.26 22.42
CA GLY A 188 -22.34 5.51 23.20
C GLY A 188 -22.64 6.10 24.57
N TYR A 189 -21.61 6.11 25.41
CA TYR A 189 -21.64 6.70 26.75
C TYR A 189 -21.82 8.22 26.70
N TYR A 190 -21.07 8.90 25.84
CA TYR A 190 -21.10 10.34 25.60
C TYR A 190 -21.16 11.18 26.87
N GLY A 191 -20.21 10.89 27.81
CA GLY A 191 -20.11 11.63 29.07
C GLY A 191 -21.25 11.37 30.07
N GLY A 192 -21.94 10.23 29.98
CA GLY A 192 -23.05 9.83 30.84
C GLY A 192 -24.43 10.00 30.22
N ALA A 193 -24.51 10.42 28.95
CA ALA A 193 -25.80 10.59 28.27
C ALA A 193 -26.43 9.24 27.87
N TYR A 194 -25.61 8.22 27.55
CA TYR A 194 -26.06 6.89 27.12
C TYR A 194 -27.12 6.97 26.01
N GLU A 195 -26.79 7.64 24.94
CA GLU A 195 -27.72 7.93 23.86
C GLU A 195 -27.14 7.49 22.49
N ARG A 196 -27.98 7.58 21.45
CA ARG A 196 -27.57 7.44 20.07
C ARG A 196 -27.34 8.82 19.47
N ARG A 197 -26.14 9.00 18.86
CA ARG A 197 -25.80 10.23 18.11
C ARG A 197 -25.55 9.90 16.65
N GLU A 198 -26.22 10.63 15.77
CA GLU A 198 -26.02 10.54 14.34
C GLU A 198 -25.42 11.85 13.83
N ILE A 199 -24.57 11.74 12.84
CA ILE A 199 -23.91 12.89 12.20
C ILE A 199 -24.04 12.79 10.69
N ASP A 200 -23.98 13.91 9.98
CA ASP A 200 -23.72 13.88 8.54
C ASP A 200 -22.22 13.73 8.30
N ASN A 201 -21.82 12.53 7.95
CA ASN A 201 -20.40 12.18 7.74
C ASN A 201 -19.73 12.89 6.56
N ARG A 202 -20.50 13.53 5.66
CA ARG A 202 -19.96 14.35 4.58
C ARG A 202 -19.45 15.70 5.07
N THR A 203 -20.12 16.27 6.07
CA THR A 203 -19.92 17.66 6.47
C THR A 203 -19.43 17.82 7.91
N TYR A 204 -19.86 16.96 8.83
CA TYR A 204 -19.60 17.11 10.26
C TYR A 204 -18.13 17.22 10.60
N TYR A 205 -17.28 16.30 10.11
CA TYR A 205 -15.86 16.27 10.49
C TYR A 205 -15.01 17.35 9.82
N ASP A 206 -15.59 18.11 8.87
CA ASP A 206 -14.86 19.17 8.15
C ASP A 206 -13.48 18.65 7.67
N TRP A 207 -13.52 17.54 6.94
CA TRP A 207 -12.35 16.81 6.48
C TRP A 207 -11.34 17.67 5.75
N PRO A 208 -11.71 18.61 4.86
CA PRO A 208 -10.72 19.45 4.19
C PRO A 208 -9.80 20.18 5.15
N ASN A 209 -10.34 20.80 6.21
CA ASN A 209 -9.54 21.51 7.22
C ASN A 209 -8.75 20.55 8.12
N THR A 210 -9.31 19.37 8.41
CA THR A 210 -8.60 18.33 9.18
C THR A 210 -7.41 17.76 8.39
N TRP A 211 -7.58 17.51 7.09
CA TRP A 211 -6.50 17.06 6.22
C TRP A 211 -5.46 18.15 6.00
N GLN A 212 -5.87 19.41 5.88
CA GLN A 212 -4.94 20.54 5.77
C GLN A 212 -4.03 20.62 6.99
N LEU A 213 -4.56 20.44 8.21
CA LEU A 213 -3.76 20.40 9.44
C LEU A 213 -2.64 19.34 9.35
N VAL A 214 -2.95 18.14 8.85
CA VAL A 214 -1.94 17.10 8.65
C VAL A 214 -0.90 17.52 7.63
N ARG A 215 -1.32 18.11 6.50
CA ARG A 215 -0.41 18.57 5.44
C ARG A 215 0.56 19.64 5.93
N GLU A 216 0.10 20.54 6.82
CA GLU A 216 0.92 21.61 7.41
C GLU A 216 1.96 21.05 8.39
N LEU A 217 1.59 20.07 9.21
CA LEU A 217 2.47 19.49 10.22
C LEU A 217 3.40 18.41 9.66
N GLN A 218 2.87 17.55 8.77
CA GLN A 218 3.63 16.43 8.19
C GLN A 218 3.23 16.22 6.71
N PRO A 219 3.81 16.96 5.76
CA PRO A 219 3.40 16.99 4.35
C PRO A 219 3.58 15.67 3.61
N ASN A 220 4.46 14.80 4.11
CA ASN A 220 4.76 13.50 3.50
C ASN A 220 3.86 12.36 4.01
N THR A 221 3.02 12.60 5.00
CA THR A 221 2.08 11.62 5.54
C THR A 221 0.98 11.32 4.54
N VAL A 222 0.69 10.04 4.34
CA VAL A 222 -0.44 9.57 3.54
C VAL A 222 -1.71 9.61 4.40
N LEU A 223 -2.82 10.03 3.80
CA LEU A 223 -4.12 10.10 4.43
C LEU A 223 -5.02 9.00 3.87
N PHE A 224 -5.34 8.04 4.73
CA PHE A 224 -6.33 7.01 4.46
C PHE A 224 -7.71 7.45 4.97
N SER A 225 -8.73 7.20 4.20
CA SER A 225 -10.12 7.05 4.62
C SER A 225 -10.87 6.19 3.61
N ASP A 226 -12.14 5.89 3.80
CA ASP A 226 -12.90 5.05 2.87
C ASP A 226 -12.79 5.52 1.41
N GLY A 227 -12.84 6.82 1.18
CA GLY A 227 -12.77 7.41 -0.16
C GLY A 227 -11.48 8.18 -0.49
N GLY A 228 -10.46 8.11 0.35
CA GLY A 228 -9.23 8.89 0.17
C GLY A 228 -9.09 10.02 1.20
N PRO A 229 -8.24 11.02 0.99
CA PRO A 229 -7.81 11.59 -0.29
C PRO A 229 -6.58 10.96 -0.94
N ASP A 230 -5.69 10.27 -0.18
CA ASP A 230 -4.48 9.69 -0.75
C ASP A 230 -4.61 8.18 -0.99
N VAL A 231 -5.25 7.46 -0.09
CA VAL A 231 -5.46 6.01 -0.11
C VAL A 231 -6.89 5.72 0.28
N ARG A 232 -7.52 4.76 -0.36
CA ARG A 232 -8.89 4.36 -0.09
C ARG A 232 -8.95 2.97 0.53
N TRP A 233 -9.98 2.75 1.33
CA TRP A 233 -10.36 1.40 1.73
C TRP A 233 -10.73 0.53 0.51
N VAL A 234 -10.37 -0.74 0.55
CA VAL A 234 -10.69 -1.68 -0.55
C VAL A 234 -12.17 -2.12 -0.57
N GLY A 235 -12.98 -1.65 0.37
CA GLY A 235 -14.41 -1.96 0.44
C GLY A 235 -14.74 -3.30 1.12
N ASN A 236 -13.77 -3.94 1.77
CA ASN A 236 -14.00 -5.14 2.57
C ASN A 236 -12.84 -5.38 3.54
N GLU A 237 -13.14 -6.00 4.69
CA GLU A 237 -12.18 -6.38 5.73
C GLU A 237 -11.65 -7.82 5.53
N ARG A 238 -11.70 -8.32 4.31
CA ARG A 238 -11.19 -9.66 3.97
C ARG A 238 -9.79 -9.63 3.36
N GLY A 239 -9.23 -8.43 3.15
CA GLY A 239 -7.92 -8.25 2.55
C GLY A 239 -7.86 -8.54 1.04
N ILE A 240 -8.98 -8.40 0.32
CA ILE A 240 -9.11 -8.84 -1.07
C ILE A 240 -9.47 -7.67 -1.98
N ALA A 241 -8.53 -7.27 -2.84
CA ALA A 241 -8.77 -6.34 -3.93
C ALA A 241 -9.49 -7.03 -5.10
N GLY A 242 -10.20 -6.27 -5.92
CA GLY A 242 -10.79 -6.76 -7.16
C GLY A 242 -9.77 -7.37 -8.11
N GLU A 243 -10.18 -8.34 -8.92
CA GLU A 243 -9.32 -8.87 -10.00
C GLU A 243 -8.84 -7.74 -10.91
N THR A 244 -9.69 -6.78 -11.17
CA THR A 244 -9.34 -5.47 -11.73
C THR A 244 -9.34 -4.46 -10.58
N CYS A 245 -8.18 -3.89 -10.26
CA CYS A 245 -8.04 -2.87 -9.23
C CYS A 245 -7.25 -1.68 -9.80
N TRP A 246 -7.96 -0.58 -10.02
CA TRP A 246 -7.36 0.66 -10.50
C TRP A 246 -6.88 1.50 -9.32
N ALA A 247 -5.73 2.14 -9.47
CA ALA A 247 -5.25 3.13 -8.50
C ALA A 247 -5.95 4.49 -8.66
N THR A 248 -6.89 4.60 -9.59
CA THR A 248 -7.63 5.84 -9.88
C THR A 248 -9.07 5.76 -9.39
N GLN A 249 -9.64 6.91 -9.00
CA GLN A 249 -10.99 7.04 -8.46
C GLN A 249 -11.56 8.43 -8.74
N ASN A 250 -12.90 8.53 -8.84
CA ASN A 250 -13.63 9.80 -8.86
C ASN A 250 -13.96 10.20 -7.42
N SER A 251 -13.00 10.81 -6.72
CA SER A 251 -13.08 11.07 -5.28
C SER A 251 -14.26 11.95 -4.85
N ALA A 252 -14.81 12.78 -5.74
CA ALA A 252 -15.99 13.60 -5.45
C ALA A 252 -17.26 12.77 -5.15
N ASP A 253 -17.29 11.50 -5.58
CA ASP A 253 -18.43 10.60 -5.38
C ASP A 253 -18.41 9.94 -3.99
N PHE A 254 -17.29 10.02 -3.26
CA PHE A 254 -17.05 9.33 -2.00
C PHE A 254 -16.97 10.31 -0.83
N ALA A 255 -17.21 9.80 0.37
CA ALA A 255 -16.91 10.45 1.63
C ALA A 255 -16.59 9.39 2.69
N PRO A 256 -15.78 9.70 3.72
CA PRO A 256 -15.56 8.79 4.83
C PRO A 256 -16.87 8.33 5.47
N GLY A 257 -17.05 7.03 5.66
CA GLY A 257 -18.28 6.44 6.19
C GLY A 257 -19.45 6.35 5.20
N ARG A 258 -19.24 6.72 3.93
CA ARG A 258 -20.20 6.53 2.85
C ARG A 258 -19.51 5.93 1.64
N ALA A 259 -19.54 4.61 1.57
CA ALA A 259 -18.79 3.86 0.58
C ALA A 259 -19.71 3.07 -0.35
N ASP A 260 -19.46 3.19 -1.66
CA ASP A 260 -19.85 2.19 -2.63
C ASP A 260 -18.75 1.11 -2.64
N VAL A 261 -18.95 0.04 -1.87
CA VAL A 261 -17.94 -0.99 -1.63
C VAL A 261 -17.48 -1.70 -2.90
N GLU A 262 -18.33 -1.83 -3.91
CA GLU A 262 -17.97 -2.44 -5.18
C GLU A 262 -17.03 -1.53 -5.98
N ARG A 263 -17.32 -0.24 -6.02
CA ARG A 263 -16.45 0.76 -6.68
C ARG A 263 -15.13 0.93 -5.92
N LEU A 264 -15.15 0.93 -4.58
CA LEU A 264 -13.93 0.97 -3.78
C LEU A 264 -13.04 -0.24 -4.07
N ASN A 265 -13.63 -1.42 -4.27
CA ASN A 265 -12.88 -2.64 -4.53
C ASN A 265 -12.12 -2.61 -5.86
N ARG A 266 -12.69 -2.04 -6.90
CA ARG A 266 -12.09 -2.00 -8.24
C ARG A 266 -11.45 -0.66 -8.63
N GLY A 267 -11.84 0.46 -7.97
CA GLY A 267 -11.53 1.81 -8.45
C GLY A 267 -12.31 2.21 -9.70
N ASP A 268 -12.07 3.41 -10.20
CA ASP A 268 -12.72 3.95 -11.38
C ASP A 268 -11.75 4.04 -12.58
N ARG A 269 -12.25 3.73 -13.77
CA ARG A 269 -11.52 3.91 -15.02
C ARG A 269 -12.45 4.46 -16.11
N PRO A 270 -12.26 5.71 -16.58
CA PRO A 270 -11.27 6.68 -16.10
C PRO A 270 -11.62 7.18 -14.70
N GLY A 271 -10.59 7.55 -13.92
CA GLY A 271 -10.71 8.22 -12.63
C GLY A 271 -10.05 9.58 -12.67
N THR A 272 -10.47 10.48 -11.78
CA THR A 272 -9.99 11.87 -11.71
C THR A 272 -8.84 12.08 -10.73
N ASN A 273 -8.70 11.17 -9.75
CA ASN A 273 -7.70 11.25 -8.69
C ASN A 273 -6.92 9.93 -8.59
N TRP A 274 -5.65 10.03 -8.15
CA TRP A 274 -4.86 8.85 -7.79
C TRP A 274 -5.14 8.49 -6.34
N VAL A 275 -5.88 7.41 -6.10
CA VAL A 275 -6.30 6.94 -4.77
C VAL A 275 -6.24 5.41 -4.77
N PRO A 276 -5.05 4.81 -4.63
CA PRO A 276 -4.88 3.36 -4.62
C PRO A 276 -5.59 2.72 -3.44
N ALA A 277 -5.92 1.45 -3.57
CA ALA A 277 -6.61 0.68 -2.54
C ALA A 277 -5.66 0.13 -1.49
N GLU A 278 -6.12 0.13 -0.25
CA GLU A 278 -5.53 -0.57 0.89
C GLU A 278 -6.44 -1.73 1.30
N CYS A 279 -5.84 -2.91 1.45
CA CYS A 279 -6.52 -4.14 1.82
C CYS A 279 -6.23 -4.47 3.27
N ASP A 280 -7.14 -4.13 4.14
CA ASP A 280 -7.10 -4.43 5.56
C ASP A 280 -7.74 -5.78 5.89
N VAL A 281 -7.14 -6.50 6.82
CA VAL A 281 -7.65 -7.77 7.35
C VAL A 281 -6.94 -8.12 8.65
N SER A 282 -7.61 -8.77 9.58
CA SER A 282 -6.94 -9.26 10.78
C SER A 282 -6.35 -10.65 10.58
N ILE A 283 -5.21 -10.92 11.24
CA ILE A 283 -4.61 -12.28 11.30
C ILE A 283 -5.50 -13.25 12.08
N ARG A 284 -6.36 -12.74 12.97
CA ARG A 284 -7.35 -13.45 13.77
C ARG A 284 -8.76 -13.21 13.24
N PRO A 285 -9.82 -13.90 13.77
CA PRO A 285 -11.20 -13.54 13.44
C PRO A 285 -11.57 -12.12 13.83
N GLY A 286 -11.21 -11.69 15.06
CA GLY A 286 -11.46 -10.35 15.57
C GLY A 286 -10.35 -9.35 15.24
N TRP A 287 -10.64 -8.03 15.40
CA TRP A 287 -9.65 -6.95 15.30
C TRP A 287 -8.84 -6.82 16.59
N PHE A 288 -9.48 -7.02 17.74
CA PHE A 288 -8.80 -7.08 19.03
C PHE A 288 -8.42 -8.51 19.42
N TYR A 289 -7.53 -8.65 20.40
CA TYR A 289 -7.13 -9.95 20.88
C TYR A 289 -8.24 -10.59 21.74
N HIS A 290 -8.61 -11.82 21.39
CA HIS A 290 -9.49 -12.69 22.15
C HIS A 290 -8.79 -14.03 22.38
N LYS A 291 -8.69 -14.43 23.67
CA LYS A 291 -8.00 -15.69 24.03
C LYS A 291 -8.59 -16.93 23.36
N HIS A 292 -9.90 -16.96 23.13
CA HIS A 292 -10.58 -18.10 22.49
C HIS A 292 -10.25 -18.22 20.98
N GLU A 293 -9.53 -17.25 20.41
CA GLU A 293 -9.09 -17.24 19.02
C GLU A 293 -7.63 -17.70 18.84
N ASP A 294 -6.93 -18.11 19.91
CA ASP A 294 -5.51 -18.46 19.83
C ASP A 294 -5.23 -19.60 18.83
N ASP A 295 -6.19 -20.51 18.63
CA ASP A 295 -6.10 -21.61 17.66
C ASP A 295 -6.76 -21.27 16.29
N GLN A 296 -7.22 -20.03 16.11
CA GLN A 296 -7.91 -19.56 14.90
C GLN A 296 -7.09 -18.57 14.07
N VAL A 297 -5.79 -18.48 14.35
CA VAL A 297 -4.86 -17.66 13.60
C VAL A 297 -4.80 -18.14 12.15
N LYS A 298 -4.86 -17.21 11.17
CA LYS A 298 -4.74 -17.55 9.75
C LYS A 298 -3.45 -18.31 9.49
N THR A 299 -3.52 -19.34 8.67
CA THR A 299 -2.35 -20.14 8.28
C THR A 299 -1.40 -19.34 7.38
N PRO A 300 -0.11 -19.70 7.29
CA PRO A 300 0.83 -19.07 6.37
C PRO A 300 0.35 -19.07 4.91
N ARG A 301 -0.30 -20.14 4.46
CA ARG A 301 -0.85 -20.24 3.10
C ARG A 301 -2.00 -19.26 2.88
N GLN A 302 -2.90 -19.09 3.85
CA GLN A 302 -3.96 -18.07 3.76
C GLN A 302 -3.37 -16.66 3.66
N LEU A 303 -2.29 -16.36 4.39
CA LEU A 303 -1.59 -15.06 4.28
C LEU A 303 -0.92 -14.90 2.91
N VAL A 304 -0.35 -15.96 2.33
CA VAL A 304 0.18 -15.94 0.95
C VAL A 304 -0.94 -15.64 -0.05
N ASP A 305 -2.10 -16.29 0.08
CA ASP A 305 -3.23 -16.03 -0.82
C ASP A 305 -3.76 -14.59 -0.69
N LEU A 306 -3.75 -14.02 0.52
CA LEU A 306 -4.07 -12.61 0.76
C LEU A 306 -3.03 -11.69 0.12
N TYR A 307 -1.73 -12.01 0.20
CA TYR A 307 -0.68 -11.25 -0.47
C TYR A 307 -0.87 -11.21 -1.99
N TYR A 308 -1.25 -12.33 -2.61
CA TYR A 308 -1.58 -12.37 -4.04
C TYR A 308 -2.86 -11.59 -4.37
N SER A 309 -3.84 -11.60 -3.46
CA SER A 309 -5.13 -10.94 -3.65
C SER A 309 -5.14 -9.45 -3.31
N SER A 310 -4.07 -8.94 -2.70
CA SER A 310 -3.88 -7.51 -2.36
C SER A 310 -2.71 -6.93 -3.16
N VAL A 311 -1.48 -7.15 -2.72
CA VAL A 311 -0.25 -6.67 -3.40
C VAL A 311 -0.20 -7.14 -4.85
N GLY A 312 -0.53 -8.41 -5.08
CA GLY A 312 -0.56 -9.01 -6.41
C GLY A 312 -1.65 -8.47 -7.35
N ARG A 313 -2.50 -7.58 -6.87
CA ARG A 313 -3.53 -6.87 -7.64
C ARG A 313 -3.33 -5.35 -7.65
N GLY A 314 -2.14 -4.89 -7.27
CA GLY A 314 -1.76 -3.47 -7.30
C GLY A 314 -2.18 -2.65 -6.09
N ALA A 315 -2.82 -3.27 -5.07
CA ALA A 315 -3.16 -2.67 -3.79
C ALA A 315 -2.03 -2.82 -2.77
N SER A 316 -2.20 -2.34 -1.54
CA SER A 316 -1.35 -2.70 -0.41
C SER A 316 -1.99 -3.81 0.43
N PHE A 317 -1.20 -4.40 1.32
CA PHE A 317 -1.64 -5.37 2.30
C PHE A 317 -1.41 -4.84 3.71
N LEU A 318 -2.49 -4.50 4.41
CA LEU A 318 -2.51 -4.07 5.81
C LEU A 318 -3.02 -5.23 6.67
N LEU A 319 -2.12 -5.89 7.40
CA LEU A 319 -2.46 -7.04 8.25
C LEU A 319 -2.48 -6.63 9.71
N ASN A 320 -3.61 -6.77 10.36
CA ASN A 320 -3.75 -6.50 11.78
C ASN A 320 -3.15 -7.62 12.65
N LEU A 321 -2.37 -7.22 13.63
CA LEU A 321 -1.70 -8.03 14.64
C LEU A 321 -2.10 -7.54 16.02
N PRO A 322 -3.20 -8.02 16.62
CA PRO A 322 -3.65 -7.51 17.91
C PRO A 322 -2.73 -7.98 19.04
N PRO A 323 -2.08 -7.06 19.79
CA PRO A 323 -1.34 -7.44 20.99
C PRO A 323 -2.27 -8.07 22.05
N ASP A 324 -1.81 -9.11 22.71
CA ASP A 324 -2.55 -9.79 23.77
C ASP A 324 -2.58 -8.98 25.06
N ARG A 325 -3.26 -9.48 26.10
CA ARG A 325 -3.40 -8.79 27.39
C ARG A 325 -2.08 -8.60 28.13
N ARG A 326 -1.01 -9.29 27.74
CA ARG A 326 0.35 -9.01 28.23
C ARG A 326 0.94 -7.75 27.62
N GLY A 327 0.42 -7.31 26.46
CA GLY A 327 0.99 -6.24 25.64
C GLY A 327 2.12 -6.75 24.75
N ARG A 328 1.94 -7.90 24.10
CA ARG A 328 2.89 -8.57 23.21
C ARG A 328 2.15 -9.20 22.04
N ILE A 329 2.83 -9.39 20.92
CA ILE A 329 2.28 -10.25 19.85
C ILE A 329 2.35 -11.69 20.31
N HIS A 330 1.20 -12.37 20.24
CA HIS A 330 1.07 -13.75 20.66
C HIS A 330 1.96 -14.69 19.85
N GLU A 331 2.46 -15.75 20.46
CA GLU A 331 3.46 -16.67 19.88
C GLU A 331 2.96 -17.35 18.60
N ASN A 332 1.66 -17.66 18.52
CA ASN A 332 1.04 -18.26 17.33
C ASN A 332 1.07 -17.28 16.15
N ASP A 333 0.72 -16.01 16.38
CA ASP A 333 0.71 -14.96 15.36
C ASP A 333 2.14 -14.72 14.84
N ALA A 334 3.10 -14.57 15.75
CA ALA A 334 4.51 -14.36 15.39
C ALA A 334 5.11 -15.55 14.62
N ARG A 335 4.72 -16.80 14.96
CA ARG A 335 5.14 -18.00 14.22
C ARG A 335 4.55 -17.98 12.81
N THR A 336 3.26 -17.80 12.67
CA THR A 336 2.58 -17.73 11.35
C THR A 336 3.19 -16.67 10.45
N LEU A 337 3.50 -15.49 10.99
CA LEU A 337 4.16 -14.41 10.24
C LEU A 337 5.54 -14.82 9.72
N ARG A 338 6.38 -15.44 10.54
CA ARG A 338 7.71 -15.89 10.09
C ARG A 338 7.61 -16.96 9.01
N GLU A 339 6.69 -17.91 9.16
CA GLU A 339 6.45 -18.95 8.15
C GLU A 339 5.93 -18.37 6.84
N PHE A 340 4.97 -17.43 6.90
CA PHE A 340 4.49 -16.67 5.75
C PHE A 340 5.64 -15.94 5.04
N ARG A 341 6.47 -15.19 5.79
CA ARG A 341 7.63 -14.51 5.25
C ARG A 341 8.57 -15.47 4.55
N GLY A 342 8.84 -16.62 5.16
CA GLY A 342 9.70 -17.67 4.57
C GLY A 342 9.20 -18.13 3.20
N ILE A 343 7.89 -18.29 3.01
CA ILE A 343 7.29 -18.65 1.73
C ILE A 343 7.45 -17.50 0.70
N ILE A 344 7.17 -16.26 1.09
CA ILE A 344 7.31 -15.09 0.21
C ILE A 344 8.78 -14.90 -0.20
N GLU A 345 9.71 -14.95 0.74
CA GLU A 345 11.13 -14.81 0.44
C GLU A 345 11.64 -15.94 -0.46
N ALA A 346 11.29 -17.18 -0.19
CA ALA A 346 11.66 -18.30 -1.04
C ALA A 346 11.08 -18.20 -2.46
N THR A 347 9.83 -17.69 -2.58
CA THR A 347 9.19 -17.47 -3.88
C THR A 347 9.93 -16.42 -4.70
N PHE A 348 10.25 -15.27 -4.09
CA PHE A 348 10.75 -14.09 -4.80
C PHE A 348 12.28 -13.89 -4.70
N ALA A 349 13.01 -14.81 -4.09
CA ALA A 349 14.47 -14.73 -3.90
C ALA A 349 15.24 -14.58 -5.22
N THR A 350 14.80 -15.26 -6.27
CA THR A 350 15.50 -15.30 -7.54
C THR A 350 14.53 -15.08 -8.70
N ASN A 351 14.73 -14.01 -9.46
CA ASN A 351 14.02 -13.84 -10.72
C ASN A 351 14.63 -14.82 -11.76
N LEU A 352 13.88 -15.86 -12.10
CA LEU A 352 14.30 -16.91 -13.05
C LEU A 352 14.47 -16.39 -14.48
N ALA A 353 14.00 -15.18 -14.79
CA ALA A 353 14.26 -14.49 -16.04
C ALA A 353 15.54 -13.63 -16.00
N SER A 354 16.26 -13.59 -14.87
CA SER A 354 17.52 -12.85 -14.77
C SER A 354 18.51 -13.36 -15.79
N GLY A 355 19.08 -12.44 -16.59
CA GLY A 355 20.00 -12.79 -17.69
C GLY A 355 19.34 -13.24 -18.99
N ALA A 356 18.02 -13.31 -19.08
CA ALA A 356 17.32 -13.56 -20.34
C ALA A 356 17.59 -12.47 -21.38
N ARG A 357 17.61 -12.85 -22.65
CA ARG A 357 17.60 -11.87 -23.74
C ARG A 357 16.18 -11.35 -23.93
N VAL A 358 16.04 -10.01 -23.90
CA VAL A 358 14.74 -9.38 -24.03
C VAL A 358 14.64 -8.68 -25.38
N SER A 359 13.54 -8.95 -26.08
CA SER A 359 13.17 -8.26 -27.32
C SER A 359 11.74 -7.79 -27.25
N ALA A 360 11.40 -6.75 -27.96
CA ALA A 360 10.05 -6.19 -28.02
C ALA A 360 9.64 -5.92 -29.46
N SER A 361 8.34 -5.95 -29.74
CA SER A 361 7.77 -5.60 -31.04
C SER A 361 7.93 -4.11 -31.38
N ASN A 362 8.08 -3.25 -30.36
CA ASN A 362 8.38 -1.83 -30.48
C ASN A 362 9.16 -1.36 -29.24
N SER A 363 10.06 -0.43 -29.40
CA SER A 363 10.76 0.30 -28.33
C SER A 363 10.91 1.75 -28.74
N ARG A 364 10.66 2.64 -27.80
CA ARG A 364 10.67 4.09 -28.00
C ARG A 364 11.96 4.56 -28.65
N GLY A 365 11.82 5.33 -29.74
CA GLY A 365 12.95 5.78 -30.53
C GLY A 365 13.73 4.66 -31.23
N ASN A 366 13.06 3.57 -31.62
CA ASN A 366 13.66 2.36 -32.22
C ASN A 366 14.79 1.73 -31.38
N GLY A 367 14.67 1.80 -30.03
CA GLY A 367 15.65 1.24 -29.11
C GLY A 367 17.01 1.93 -29.06
N ARG A 368 17.16 3.11 -29.65
CA ARG A 368 18.40 3.89 -29.64
C ARG A 368 18.68 4.56 -28.33
N ASP A 369 17.62 4.79 -27.53
CA ASP A 369 17.73 5.43 -26.22
C ASP A 369 17.65 4.37 -25.11
N ARG A 370 18.75 4.22 -24.36
CA ARG A 370 18.86 3.23 -23.28
C ARG A 370 17.86 3.42 -22.15
N ARG A 371 17.24 4.60 -22.04
CA ARG A 371 16.21 4.87 -21.02
C ARG A 371 14.96 4.02 -21.21
N PHE A 372 14.69 3.55 -22.46
CA PHE A 372 13.42 2.91 -22.83
C PHE A 372 13.56 1.52 -23.44
N VAL A 373 14.75 0.91 -23.34
CA VAL A 373 15.04 -0.40 -23.96
C VAL A 373 14.34 -1.55 -23.23
N PRO A 374 14.00 -2.65 -23.92
CA PRO A 374 13.35 -3.81 -23.32
C PRO A 374 14.11 -4.44 -22.14
N ALA A 375 15.44 -4.37 -22.15
CA ALA A 375 16.28 -4.94 -21.10
C ALA A 375 16.05 -4.32 -19.71
N ASN A 376 15.51 -3.10 -19.64
CA ASN A 376 15.24 -2.41 -18.38
C ASN A 376 14.22 -3.16 -17.50
N VAL A 377 13.38 -4.02 -18.05
CA VAL A 377 12.40 -4.78 -17.26
C VAL A 377 13.05 -5.88 -16.40
N LEU A 378 14.35 -6.16 -16.59
CA LEU A 378 15.10 -7.19 -15.84
C LEU A 378 16.23 -6.65 -14.98
N ASP A 379 16.46 -5.34 -14.94
CA ASP A 379 17.60 -4.73 -14.22
C ASP A 379 17.39 -4.61 -12.71
N GLY A 380 16.21 -4.98 -12.21
CA GLY A 380 15.85 -4.94 -10.79
C GLY A 380 15.53 -3.55 -10.25
N SER A 381 15.47 -2.53 -11.13
CA SER A 381 15.19 -1.16 -10.74
C SER A 381 13.74 -0.78 -11.07
N ARG A 382 13.04 -0.20 -10.10
CA ARG A 382 11.70 0.37 -10.31
C ARG A 382 11.76 1.78 -10.92
N LEU A 383 12.96 2.34 -11.09
CA LEU A 383 13.22 3.69 -11.62
C LEU A 383 13.51 3.68 -13.12
N THR A 384 13.78 2.53 -13.70
CA THR A 384 13.98 2.28 -15.12
C THR A 384 12.77 1.57 -15.71
N TYR A 385 12.57 1.69 -17.02
CA TYR A 385 11.42 1.07 -17.66
C TYR A 385 11.62 0.87 -19.15
N TRP A 386 10.95 -0.10 -19.72
CA TRP A 386 10.71 -0.20 -21.15
C TRP A 386 9.46 0.60 -21.51
N ALA A 387 9.56 1.36 -22.61
CA ALA A 387 8.41 2.04 -23.20
C ALA A 387 8.42 1.93 -24.72
N THR A 388 7.24 2.08 -25.33
CA THR A 388 7.05 2.09 -26.76
C THR A 388 6.82 3.50 -27.31
N ASP A 389 6.83 3.65 -28.63
CA ASP A 389 6.37 4.87 -29.29
C ASP A 389 4.89 5.10 -28.98
N ASP A 390 4.42 6.34 -29.07
CA ASP A 390 3.11 6.75 -28.55
C ASP A 390 1.93 6.05 -29.25
N ASP A 391 2.08 5.64 -30.50
CA ASP A 391 1.10 4.90 -31.29
C ASP A 391 1.12 3.39 -31.06
N ALA A 392 2.21 2.83 -30.51
CA ALA A 392 2.37 1.42 -30.24
C ALA A 392 1.80 1.03 -28.87
N LYS A 393 0.47 0.94 -28.77
CA LYS A 393 -0.28 0.73 -27.52
C LYS A 393 -0.41 -0.73 -27.11
N THR A 394 -0.35 -1.67 -28.06
CA THR A 394 -0.52 -3.12 -27.82
C THR A 394 0.73 -3.92 -28.23
N PRO A 395 1.91 -3.58 -27.69
CA PRO A 395 3.13 -4.29 -28.02
C PRO A 395 3.24 -5.64 -27.33
N SER A 396 4.24 -6.42 -27.78
CA SER A 396 4.69 -7.61 -27.10
C SER A 396 6.15 -7.52 -26.69
N LEU A 397 6.48 -8.20 -25.59
CA LEU A 397 7.84 -8.33 -25.06
C LEU A 397 8.13 -9.81 -24.90
N VAL A 398 9.27 -10.27 -25.43
CA VAL A 398 9.69 -11.67 -25.39
C VAL A 398 10.94 -11.80 -24.52
N LEU A 399 10.88 -12.68 -23.55
CA LEU A 399 11.99 -13.13 -22.70
C LEU A 399 12.51 -14.46 -23.27
N ASP A 400 13.71 -14.49 -23.82
CA ASP A 400 14.40 -15.73 -24.24
C ASP A 400 15.32 -16.16 -23.10
N LEU A 401 14.92 -17.20 -22.38
CA LEU A 401 15.58 -17.69 -21.17
C LEU A 401 16.85 -18.50 -21.50
N GLY A 402 17.10 -18.78 -22.78
CA GLY A 402 18.26 -19.57 -23.22
C GLY A 402 18.12 -21.08 -22.99
N GLN A 403 17.45 -21.47 -21.93
CA GLN A 403 17.19 -22.88 -21.56
C GLN A 403 15.79 -23.05 -20.96
N PRO A 404 15.21 -24.25 -21.02
CA PRO A 404 13.90 -24.51 -20.42
C PRO A 404 13.94 -24.31 -18.90
N THR A 405 13.15 -23.35 -18.41
CA THR A 405 13.05 -22.92 -17.01
C THR A 405 11.65 -23.22 -16.49
N THR A 406 11.57 -23.70 -15.24
CA THR A 406 10.32 -24.04 -14.59
C THR A 406 9.87 -22.89 -13.67
N PHE A 407 8.66 -22.38 -13.86
CA PHE A 407 8.03 -21.35 -13.03
C PHE A 407 6.52 -21.58 -12.89
N ASN A 408 5.89 -20.85 -11.97
CA ASN A 408 4.43 -20.82 -11.82
C ASN A 408 3.91 -19.44 -11.38
N VAL A 409 4.80 -18.45 -11.23
CA VAL A 409 4.43 -17.08 -10.86
C VAL A 409 5.08 -16.09 -11.81
N VAL A 410 4.30 -15.13 -12.29
CA VAL A 410 4.78 -13.99 -13.08
C VAL A 410 4.51 -12.72 -12.30
N ARG A 411 5.52 -11.85 -12.17
CA ARG A 411 5.40 -10.51 -11.60
C ARG A 411 5.61 -9.46 -12.67
N ILE A 412 4.72 -8.47 -12.71
CA ILE A 412 4.80 -7.35 -13.65
C ILE A 412 4.55 -6.06 -12.89
N ARG A 413 5.29 -4.99 -13.20
CA ARG A 413 5.12 -3.68 -12.61
C ARG A 413 5.11 -2.59 -13.68
N GLU A 414 4.20 -1.63 -13.55
CA GLU A 414 4.25 -0.40 -14.34
C GLU A 414 5.21 0.62 -13.71
N TYR A 415 5.73 1.52 -14.52
CA TYR A 415 6.45 2.70 -14.05
C TYR A 415 5.45 3.76 -13.62
N LEU A 416 5.05 3.72 -12.36
CA LEU A 416 3.96 4.49 -11.78
C LEU A 416 4.07 6.01 -11.91
N PRO A 417 5.26 6.66 -11.92
CA PRO A 417 5.35 8.11 -12.11
C PRO A 417 4.68 8.61 -13.40
N LEU A 418 4.48 7.75 -14.38
CA LEU A 418 3.75 8.07 -15.62
C LEU A 418 2.25 7.75 -15.55
N GLY A 419 1.72 7.33 -14.39
CA GLY A 419 0.35 6.88 -14.20
C GLY A 419 0.13 5.41 -14.60
N GLN A 420 -1.05 4.88 -14.29
CA GLN A 420 -1.44 3.50 -14.66
C GLN A 420 -1.92 3.46 -16.11
N ARG A 421 -1.24 2.72 -16.98
CA ARG A 421 -1.33 2.82 -18.44
C ARG A 421 -1.91 1.57 -19.10
N VAL A 422 -1.75 0.41 -18.47
CA VAL A 422 -2.12 -0.89 -19.06
C VAL A 422 -3.45 -1.39 -18.52
N GLU A 423 -4.38 -1.75 -19.42
CA GLU A 423 -5.72 -2.19 -19.07
C GLU A 423 -5.89 -3.71 -19.16
N SER A 424 -5.12 -4.38 -20.04
CA SER A 424 -5.16 -5.84 -20.15
C SER A 424 -3.87 -6.40 -20.70
N ILE A 425 -3.47 -7.53 -20.16
CA ILE A 425 -2.27 -8.27 -20.56
C ILE A 425 -2.56 -9.76 -20.69
N LYS A 426 -1.73 -10.42 -21.51
CA LYS A 426 -1.62 -11.86 -21.59
C LYS A 426 -0.17 -12.28 -21.51
N VAL A 427 0.08 -13.41 -20.85
CA VAL A 427 1.38 -14.08 -20.78
C VAL A 427 1.29 -15.37 -21.53
N ASP A 428 2.18 -15.59 -22.49
CA ASP A 428 2.29 -16.81 -23.26
C ASP A 428 3.62 -17.51 -22.98
N MET A 429 3.62 -18.82 -23.10
CA MET A 429 4.81 -19.69 -23.06
C MET A 429 5.04 -20.34 -24.42
N TRP A 430 6.31 -20.61 -24.75
CA TRP A 430 6.67 -21.30 -25.97
C TRP A 430 6.75 -22.82 -25.76
N GLY A 431 6.07 -23.59 -26.58
CA GLY A 431 6.13 -25.07 -26.58
C GLY A 431 5.58 -25.64 -27.88
N ASP A 432 6.03 -26.85 -28.25
CA ASP A 432 5.56 -27.60 -29.43
C ASP A 432 5.52 -26.80 -30.73
N GLY A 433 6.50 -25.88 -30.90
CA GLY A 433 6.63 -25.02 -32.07
C GLY A 433 5.69 -23.82 -32.11
N GLY A 434 4.97 -23.50 -31.02
CA GLY A 434 4.00 -22.40 -30.95
C GLY A 434 3.91 -21.69 -29.60
N TRP A 435 3.18 -20.59 -29.58
CA TRP A 435 2.82 -19.87 -28.36
C TRP A 435 1.51 -20.39 -27.80
N THR A 436 1.51 -20.71 -26.51
CA THR A 436 0.30 -21.08 -25.73
C THR A 436 0.12 -20.09 -24.61
N GLU A 437 -1.10 -19.63 -24.38
CA GLU A 437 -1.42 -18.73 -23.28
C GLU A 437 -1.21 -19.44 -21.92
N PHE A 438 -0.39 -18.83 -21.05
CA PHE A 438 -0.21 -19.26 -19.67
C PHE A 438 -1.31 -18.68 -18.79
N ALA A 439 -1.53 -17.36 -18.87
CA ALA A 439 -2.55 -16.65 -18.13
C ALA A 439 -2.73 -15.22 -18.66
N GLY A 440 -3.77 -14.55 -18.19
CA GLY A 440 -4.01 -13.13 -18.45
C GLY A 440 -4.40 -12.39 -17.18
N ALA A 441 -4.35 -11.06 -17.24
CA ALA A 441 -4.81 -10.18 -16.17
C ALA A 441 -5.31 -8.85 -16.74
N THR A 442 -6.19 -8.20 -15.99
CA THR A 442 -6.61 -6.83 -16.20
C THR A 442 -5.89 -5.94 -15.20
N SER A 443 -5.44 -4.76 -15.62
CA SER A 443 -4.62 -3.83 -14.81
C SER A 443 -3.28 -4.43 -14.33
N ILE A 444 -2.27 -3.60 -14.21
CA ILE A 444 -0.98 -3.95 -13.62
C ILE A 444 -0.75 -3.09 -12.37
N GLY A 445 -0.60 -1.79 -12.53
CA GLY A 445 -0.33 -0.86 -11.43
C GLY A 445 1.02 -1.11 -10.74
N ASN A 446 1.05 -0.97 -9.43
CA ASN A 446 2.26 -1.11 -8.62
C ASN A 446 2.87 -2.52 -8.71
N CYS A 447 2.03 -3.54 -8.69
CA CYS A 447 2.45 -4.93 -8.77
C CYS A 447 1.31 -5.80 -9.27
N ARG A 448 1.55 -6.59 -10.30
CA ARG A 448 0.64 -7.65 -10.72
C ARG A 448 1.35 -8.99 -10.57
N LEU A 449 0.79 -9.84 -9.72
CA LEU A 449 1.21 -11.23 -9.57
C LEU A 449 0.20 -12.13 -10.26
N ILE A 450 0.69 -12.99 -11.13
CA ILE A 450 -0.11 -13.99 -11.83
C ILE A 450 0.40 -15.36 -11.40
N ARG A 451 -0.41 -16.12 -10.68
CA ARG A 451 -0.12 -17.50 -10.27
C ARG A 451 -0.82 -18.46 -11.21
N GLY A 452 -0.12 -19.47 -11.69
CA GLY A 452 -0.64 -20.50 -12.58
C GLY A 452 -0.10 -21.90 -12.27
N PRO A 453 -0.33 -22.88 -13.14
CA PRO A 453 0.27 -24.19 -13.03
C PRO A 453 1.80 -24.11 -13.20
N ARG A 454 2.54 -25.06 -12.66
CA ARG A 454 3.98 -25.18 -12.96
C ARG A 454 4.17 -25.56 -14.41
N VAL A 455 4.88 -24.72 -15.14
CA VAL A 455 5.19 -24.88 -16.55
C VAL A 455 6.69 -24.82 -16.78
N ARG A 456 7.17 -25.47 -17.84
CA ARG A 456 8.58 -25.45 -18.24
C ARG A 456 8.68 -24.98 -19.69
N THR A 457 9.37 -23.87 -19.91
CA THR A 457 9.57 -23.28 -21.23
C THR A 457 10.90 -22.53 -21.34
N SER A 458 11.41 -22.37 -22.56
CA SER A 458 12.59 -21.56 -22.86
C SER A 458 12.28 -20.12 -23.25
N ARG A 459 11.01 -19.78 -23.52
CA ARG A 459 10.61 -18.42 -23.89
C ARG A 459 9.27 -18.08 -23.29
N VAL A 460 9.15 -16.83 -22.80
CA VAL A 460 7.91 -16.25 -22.31
C VAL A 460 7.62 -14.97 -23.06
N ARG A 461 6.37 -14.73 -23.42
CA ARG A 461 5.93 -13.52 -24.09
C ARG A 461 4.87 -12.80 -23.26
N LEU A 462 5.11 -11.55 -22.93
CA LEU A 462 4.11 -10.63 -22.41
C LEU A 462 3.48 -9.87 -23.58
N ARG A 463 2.17 -9.89 -23.69
CA ARG A 463 1.41 -9.06 -24.64
C ARG A 463 0.56 -8.06 -23.89
N VAL A 464 0.70 -6.77 -24.19
CA VAL A 464 -0.30 -5.77 -23.83
C VAL A 464 -1.42 -5.89 -24.85
N THR A 465 -2.62 -6.21 -24.37
CA THR A 465 -3.80 -6.45 -25.24
C THR A 465 -4.73 -5.25 -25.28
N GLN A 466 -4.66 -4.39 -24.24
CA GLN A 466 -5.42 -3.15 -24.20
C GLN A 466 -4.66 -2.10 -23.36
N ALA A 467 -4.51 -0.91 -23.93
CA ALA A 467 -3.97 0.28 -23.26
C ALA A 467 -4.44 1.56 -23.97
N PRO A 468 -4.83 2.62 -23.27
CA PRO A 468 -5.22 3.90 -23.88
C PRO A 468 -4.03 4.67 -24.45
N VAL A 469 -2.83 4.44 -23.89
CA VAL A 469 -1.56 5.08 -24.29
C VAL A 469 -0.44 4.03 -24.36
N CYS A 470 0.74 4.40 -24.85
CA CYS A 470 1.90 3.52 -24.87
C CYS A 470 2.25 3.00 -23.48
N PRO A 471 2.53 1.70 -23.27
CA PRO A 471 2.90 1.14 -21.98
C PRO A 471 4.27 1.64 -21.51
N ALA A 472 4.46 1.61 -20.18
CA ALA A 472 5.72 1.86 -19.51
C ALA A 472 5.89 0.81 -18.40
N ILE A 473 6.67 -0.25 -18.66
CA ILE A 473 6.84 -1.40 -17.79
C ILE A 473 8.21 -1.33 -17.12
N SER A 474 8.24 -1.30 -15.78
CA SER A 474 9.48 -1.23 -15.01
C SER A 474 10.05 -2.62 -14.66
N GLU A 475 9.19 -3.64 -14.56
CA GLU A 475 9.66 -4.98 -14.18
C GLU A 475 8.82 -6.09 -14.80
N VAL A 476 9.52 -7.16 -15.20
CA VAL A 476 8.94 -8.48 -15.48
C VAL A 476 9.80 -9.54 -14.77
N GLY A 477 9.17 -10.40 -13.98
CA GLY A 477 9.87 -11.47 -13.28
C GLY A 477 9.12 -12.80 -13.38
N LEU A 478 9.90 -13.89 -13.41
CA LEU A 478 9.41 -15.26 -13.35
C LEU A 478 9.90 -15.92 -12.07
N PHE A 479 9.01 -16.59 -11.34
CA PHE A 479 9.31 -17.15 -10.04
C PHE A 479 8.69 -18.55 -9.87
N ALA A 480 9.23 -19.32 -8.93
CA ALA A 480 8.69 -20.61 -8.55
C ALA A 480 8.29 -20.59 -7.06
N GLU A 481 7.00 -20.64 -6.80
CA GLU A 481 6.50 -20.77 -5.43
C GLU A 481 6.91 -22.14 -4.86
N PRO A 482 7.35 -22.25 -3.60
CA PRO A 482 7.60 -23.54 -2.95
C PRO A 482 6.38 -24.46 -2.97
N ALA A 483 6.61 -25.78 -3.01
CA ALA A 483 5.55 -26.79 -3.03
C ALA A 483 4.71 -26.80 -1.75
#